data_907da4402da01fd3d000a1f1f1f467f4
#
_entry.id   907da4402da01fd3d000a1f1f1f467f4
#
_cell.length_a   1.000
_cell.length_b   1.000
_cell.length_c   1.000
_cell.angle_alpha   90.00
_cell.angle_beta   90.00
_cell.angle_gamma   90.00
#
_symmetry.space_group_name_H-M   'P 1'
#
loop_
_entity.id
_entity.type
_entity.pdbx_description
1 polymer ?
#
loop_
_entity_poly.entity_id
_entity_poly.type
_entity_poly.pdbx_seq_one_letter_code
_entity_poly.pdbx_strand_id
1 'polypeptide(L)'
;SAASDVYKRQVINNKIEYAKSEDIIITTGLHKTLKPMHGNDLYTIMGNVLDNAIEAELKEEPCNREIEIRSVWNGNDMIITVENYISKSVLNDNKELHTSKQDKKSHGLGTQIIKKLVKKNNGTCDYHEEGNMFCCEIRW
;
A
#
# COMPACT_ATOMS: atom_id res chain seq x y z
N SER A 1 4.16 -3.80 -22.39
CA SER A 1 5.15 -3.10 -23.22
C SER A 1 5.92 -2.07 -22.40
N ALA A 2 7.06 -1.63 -22.89
CA ALA A 2 7.85 -0.61 -22.21
C ALA A 2 7.06 0.70 -22.02
N ALA A 3 6.29 1.11 -23.03
CA ALA A 3 5.44 2.30 -22.93
C ALA A 3 4.36 2.15 -21.86
N SER A 4 3.74 0.97 -21.76
CA SER A 4 2.74 0.67 -20.75
C SER A 4 3.35 0.69 -19.35
N ASP A 5 4.57 0.16 -19.19
CA ASP A 5 5.27 0.14 -17.90
C ASP A 5 5.65 1.55 -17.45
N VAL A 6 6.10 2.39 -18.37
CA VAL A 6 6.39 3.81 -18.09
C VAL A 6 5.13 4.53 -17.63
N TYR A 7 4.01 4.31 -18.32
CA TYR A 7 2.72 4.92 -17.94
C TYR A 7 2.31 4.52 -16.51
N LYS A 8 2.44 3.24 -16.17
CA LYS A 8 2.05 2.74 -14.84
C LYS A 8 2.93 3.30 -13.73
N ARG A 9 4.24 3.36 -13.96
CA ARG A 9 5.16 4.04 -13.03
C ARG A 9 4.77 5.49 -12.84
N GLN A 10 4.37 6.16 -13.92
CA GLN A 10 3.92 7.54 -13.86
C GLN A 10 2.68 7.69 -12.98
N VAL A 11 1.73 6.75 -13.05
CA VAL A 11 0.54 6.76 -12.19
C VAL A 11 0.93 6.65 -10.72
N ILE A 12 1.86 5.75 -10.38
CA ILE A 12 2.35 5.62 -9.00
C ILE A 12 3.06 6.90 -8.55
N ASN A 13 3.93 7.44 -9.40
CA ASN A 13 4.64 8.69 -9.08
C ASN A 13 3.67 9.86 -8.87
N ASN A 14 2.60 9.93 -9.66
CA ASN A 14 1.58 10.96 -9.50
C ASN A 14 0.85 10.84 -8.15
N LYS A 15 0.59 9.62 -7.69
CA LYS A 15 0.00 9.40 -6.37
C LYS A 15 0.94 9.87 -5.25
N ILE A 16 2.22 9.60 -5.39
CA ILE A 16 3.23 10.06 -4.44
C ILE A 16 3.29 11.60 -4.40
N GLU A 17 3.29 12.23 -5.58
CA GLU A 17 3.29 13.69 -5.67
C GLU A 17 2.02 14.30 -5.08
N TYR A 18 0.86 13.66 -5.32
CA TYR A 18 -0.38 14.09 -4.70
C TYR A 18 -0.31 14.01 -3.17
N ALA A 19 0.23 12.90 -2.64
CA ALA A 19 0.39 12.74 -1.20
C ALA A 19 1.26 13.85 -0.60
N LYS A 20 2.36 14.18 -1.26
CA LYS A 20 3.24 15.27 -0.82
C LYS A 20 2.51 16.61 -0.82
N SER A 21 1.63 16.85 -1.80
CA SER A 21 0.84 18.07 -1.86
C SER A 21 -0.17 18.20 -0.73
N GLU A 22 -0.52 17.07 -0.10
CA GLU A 22 -1.43 16.99 1.04
C GLU A 22 -0.70 16.90 2.38
N ASP A 23 0.52 17.42 2.44
CA ASP A 23 1.36 17.43 3.64
C ASP A 23 1.71 16.06 4.19
N ILE A 24 1.69 15.02 3.35
CA ILE A 24 2.11 13.69 3.76
C ILE A 24 3.61 13.55 3.51
N ILE A 25 4.36 13.23 4.57
CA ILE A 25 5.78 12.90 4.42
C ILE A 25 5.86 11.48 3.88
N ILE A 26 6.35 11.33 2.66
CA ILE A 26 6.53 10.02 2.03
C ILE A 26 8.02 9.71 1.94
N THR A 27 8.41 8.56 2.49
CA THR A 27 9.77 8.04 2.40
C THR A 27 9.73 6.76 1.58
N THR A 28 10.59 6.66 0.57
CA THR A 28 10.66 5.48 -0.29
C THR A 28 12.04 4.85 -0.20
N GLY A 29 12.07 3.53 0.01
CA GLY A 29 13.28 2.73 0.02
C GLY A 29 13.05 1.46 -0.79
N LEU A 30 12.69 1.61 -2.06
CA LEU A 30 12.45 0.48 -2.95
C LEU A 30 13.75 -0.02 -3.55
N HIS A 31 13.88 -1.34 -3.63
CA HIS A 31 14.98 -1.98 -4.32
C HIS A 31 14.94 -1.60 -5.82
N LYS A 32 16.09 -1.47 -6.43
CA LYS A 32 16.21 -1.11 -7.85
C LYS A 32 15.43 -2.04 -8.74
N THR A 33 15.48 -3.34 -8.44
CA THR A 33 14.78 -4.36 -9.21
C THR A 33 13.75 -5.03 -8.32
N LEU A 34 12.49 -4.86 -8.67
CA LEU A 34 11.39 -5.54 -7.99
C LEU A 34 11.11 -6.85 -8.69
N LYS A 35 10.78 -7.88 -7.91
CA LYS A 35 10.38 -9.17 -8.44
C LYS A 35 9.12 -8.98 -9.29
N PRO A 36 9.08 -9.48 -10.53
CA PRO A 36 7.91 -9.28 -11.39
C PRO A 36 6.69 -10.06 -10.90
N MET A 37 5.53 -9.57 -11.30
CA MET A 37 4.24 -10.25 -11.18
C MET A 37 3.61 -10.38 -12.56
N HIS A 38 2.52 -11.14 -12.66
CA HIS A 38 1.79 -11.28 -13.93
C HIS A 38 1.26 -9.94 -14.42
N GLY A 39 1.46 -9.67 -15.69
CA GLY A 39 0.90 -8.49 -16.35
C GLY A 39 1.15 -7.19 -15.58
N ASN A 40 0.05 -6.55 -15.19
CA ASN A 40 0.07 -5.26 -14.49
C ASN A 40 -0.17 -5.37 -12.99
N ASP A 41 -0.19 -6.60 -12.47
CA ASP A 41 -0.67 -6.85 -11.12
C ASP A 41 0.10 -6.08 -10.06
N LEU A 42 1.43 -5.97 -10.20
CA LEU A 42 2.25 -5.24 -9.22
C LEU A 42 1.81 -3.77 -9.12
N TYR A 43 1.60 -3.12 -10.26
CA TYR A 43 1.21 -1.70 -10.26
C TYR A 43 -0.22 -1.51 -9.78
N THR A 44 -1.11 -2.45 -10.08
CA THR A 44 -2.49 -2.41 -9.57
C THR A 44 -2.50 -2.58 -8.06
N ILE A 45 -1.73 -3.52 -7.54
CA ILE A 45 -1.59 -3.72 -6.10
C ILE A 45 -1.04 -2.46 -5.43
N MET A 46 0.08 -1.95 -5.93
CA MET A 46 0.73 -0.77 -5.35
C MET A 46 -0.17 0.46 -5.39
N GLY A 47 -0.90 0.65 -6.50
CA GLY A 47 -1.84 1.76 -6.61
C GLY A 47 -2.94 1.70 -5.55
N ASN A 48 -3.51 0.52 -5.32
CA ASN A 48 -4.55 0.34 -4.30
C ASN A 48 -3.99 0.48 -2.88
N VAL A 49 -2.80 -0.06 -2.63
CA VAL A 49 -2.16 0.07 -1.32
C VAL A 49 -1.86 1.54 -1.01
N LEU A 50 -1.33 2.28 -1.98
CA LEU A 50 -1.07 3.71 -1.81
C LEU A 50 -2.34 4.51 -1.62
N ASP A 51 -3.39 4.23 -2.39
CA ASP A 51 -4.68 4.91 -2.22
C ASP A 51 -5.20 4.72 -0.80
N ASN A 52 -5.15 3.49 -0.28
CA ASN A 52 -5.60 3.20 1.08
C ASN A 52 -4.77 3.96 2.13
N ALA A 53 -3.45 4.00 1.96
CA ALA A 53 -2.57 4.71 2.88
C ALA A 53 -2.82 6.23 2.83
N ILE A 54 -2.96 6.79 1.63
CA ILE A 54 -3.24 8.23 1.45
C ILE A 54 -4.58 8.59 2.08
N GLU A 55 -5.63 7.81 1.82
CA GLU A 55 -6.95 8.05 2.41
C GLU A 55 -6.90 8.04 3.94
N ALA A 56 -6.14 7.09 4.52
CA ALA A 56 -5.98 7.03 5.97
C ALA A 56 -5.28 8.29 6.50
N GLU A 57 -4.23 8.76 5.81
CA GLU A 57 -3.47 9.93 6.24
C GLU A 57 -4.26 11.23 6.10
N LEU A 58 -5.15 11.34 5.12
CA LEU A 58 -6.00 12.53 4.97
C LEU A 58 -6.95 12.73 6.15
N LYS A 59 -7.20 11.68 6.93
CA LYS A 59 -8.01 11.74 8.16
C LYS A 59 -7.19 12.09 9.39
N GLU A 60 -5.87 12.11 9.28
CA GLU A 60 -4.96 12.44 10.37
C GLU A 60 -4.60 13.92 10.33
N GLU A 61 -4.14 14.46 11.46
CA GLU A 61 -3.64 15.83 11.53
C GLU A 61 -2.46 15.99 10.56
N PRO A 62 -2.41 17.08 9.78
CA PRO A 62 -1.35 17.25 8.78
C PRO A 62 0.07 17.11 9.31
N CYS A 63 0.34 17.55 10.53
CA CYS A 63 1.67 17.44 11.12
C CYS A 63 2.10 16.02 11.44
N ASN A 64 1.18 15.05 11.42
CA ASN A 64 1.44 13.65 11.75
C ASN A 64 1.41 12.73 10.52
N ARG A 65 1.08 13.27 9.35
CA ARG A 65 0.92 12.46 8.13
C ARG A 65 2.24 11.90 7.65
N GLU A 66 2.33 10.59 7.59
CA GLU A 66 3.55 9.90 7.19
C GLU A 66 3.24 8.57 6.52
N ILE A 67 3.91 8.31 5.40
CA ILE A 67 3.86 7.02 4.69
C ILE A 67 5.31 6.60 4.42
N GLU A 68 5.62 5.35 4.69
CA GLU A 68 6.93 4.77 4.37
C GLU A 68 6.74 3.55 3.48
N ILE A 69 7.47 3.50 2.38
CA ILE A 69 7.42 2.41 1.40
C ILE A 69 8.81 1.80 1.32
N ARG A 70 8.90 0.50 1.56
CA ARG A 70 10.17 -0.22 1.51
C ARG A 70 10.01 -1.54 0.77
N SER A 71 11.11 -2.03 0.20
CA SER A 71 11.16 -3.39 -0.31
C SER A 71 12.49 -4.02 0.04
N VAL A 72 12.46 -5.33 0.29
CA VAL A 72 13.66 -6.12 0.54
C VAL A 72 13.52 -7.49 -0.12
N TRP A 73 14.65 -8.08 -0.49
CA TRP A 73 14.70 -9.48 -0.87
C TRP A 73 14.91 -10.35 0.37
N ASN A 74 14.14 -11.42 0.47
CA ASN A 74 14.32 -12.45 1.50
C ASN A 74 14.44 -13.79 0.79
N GLY A 75 15.69 -14.18 0.49
CA GLY A 75 15.91 -15.33 -0.39
C GLY A 75 15.39 -15.05 -1.78
N ASN A 76 14.48 -15.89 -2.26
CA ASN A 76 13.84 -15.72 -3.56
C ASN A 76 12.54 -14.92 -3.49
N ASP A 77 12.14 -14.51 -2.31
CA ASP A 77 10.92 -13.71 -2.12
C ASP A 77 11.25 -12.23 -2.05
N MET A 78 10.37 -11.44 -2.62
CA MET A 78 10.35 -9.99 -2.44
C MET A 78 9.31 -9.66 -1.37
N ILE A 79 9.65 -8.74 -0.47
CA ILE A 79 8.71 -8.21 0.52
C ILE A 79 8.61 -6.71 0.29
N ILE A 80 7.39 -6.24 0.04
CA ILE A 80 7.09 -4.81 0.01
C ILE A 80 6.27 -4.47 1.25
N THR A 81 6.69 -3.44 1.97
CA THR A 81 5.99 -2.94 3.14
C THR A 81 5.59 -1.50 2.90
N VAL A 82 4.31 -1.20 3.11
CA VAL A 82 3.79 0.17 3.08
C VAL A 82 3.21 0.45 4.46
N GLU A 83 3.78 1.44 5.13
CA GLU A 83 3.39 1.83 6.48
C GLU A 83 2.80 3.23 6.46
N ASN A 84 1.76 3.46 7.26
CA ASN A 84 1.20 4.79 7.44
C ASN A 84 0.91 5.05 8.91
N TYR A 85 1.06 6.32 9.32
CA TYR A 85 0.79 6.75 10.68
C TYR A 85 -0.67 6.55 11.05
N ILE A 86 -0.91 6.10 12.27
CA ILE A 86 -2.25 5.98 12.86
C ILE A 86 -2.28 6.58 14.25
N SER A 87 -3.28 7.41 14.52
CA SER A 87 -3.54 7.94 15.87
C SER A 87 -4.30 6.94 16.74
N LYS A 88 -5.03 6.02 16.10
CA LYS A 88 -5.82 4.98 16.77
C LYS A 88 -5.57 3.66 16.08
N SER A 89 -5.62 2.57 16.87
CA SER A 89 -5.49 1.23 16.29
C SER A 89 -6.64 0.96 15.31
N VAL A 90 -6.27 0.54 14.11
CA VAL A 90 -7.20 0.11 13.06
C VAL A 90 -7.61 -1.34 13.29
N LEU A 91 -6.66 -2.19 13.69
CA LEU A 91 -6.87 -3.63 13.85
C LEU A 91 -7.69 -3.97 15.09
N ASN A 92 -7.63 -3.15 16.14
CA ASN A 92 -8.47 -3.35 17.32
C ASN A 92 -9.95 -3.19 17.00
N ASP A 93 -10.27 -2.26 16.10
CA ASP A 93 -11.65 -1.99 15.68
C ASP A 93 -12.05 -2.85 14.48
N ASN A 94 -11.08 -3.38 13.74
CA ASN A 94 -11.33 -4.09 12.49
C ASN A 94 -10.26 -5.16 12.26
N LYS A 95 -10.27 -6.23 13.07
CA LYS A 95 -9.25 -7.29 13.08
C LYS A 95 -9.06 -7.97 11.73
N GLU A 96 -10.09 -8.03 10.90
CA GLU A 96 -10.03 -8.66 9.59
C GLU A 96 -10.01 -7.64 8.47
N LEU A 97 -9.81 -6.36 8.80
CA LEU A 97 -9.92 -5.24 7.90
C LEU A 97 -11.31 -5.15 7.24
N HIS A 98 -12.33 -5.50 7.98
CA HIS A 98 -13.68 -5.16 7.58
C HIS A 98 -13.87 -3.68 7.82
N THR A 99 -14.11 -2.96 6.76
CA THR A 99 -14.45 -1.55 6.87
C THR A 99 -15.83 -1.40 7.50
N SER A 100 -16.11 -0.23 8.09
CA SER A 100 -17.45 0.07 8.54
C SER A 100 -18.43 -0.06 7.37
N LYS A 101 -19.71 -0.24 7.66
CA LYS A 101 -20.73 -0.36 6.61
C LYS A 101 -20.74 0.82 5.64
N GLN A 102 -20.34 2.00 6.13
CA GLN A 102 -20.30 3.22 5.34
C GLN A 102 -19.16 3.22 4.33
N ASP A 103 -18.02 2.62 4.70
CA ASP A 103 -16.81 2.62 3.90
C ASP A 103 -16.65 1.35 3.07
N LYS A 104 -17.51 0.37 3.29
CA LYS A 104 -17.38 -0.97 2.72
C LYS A 104 -17.29 -0.99 1.20
N LYS A 105 -17.92 -0.04 0.53
CA LYS A 105 -17.90 0.03 -0.93
C LYS A 105 -16.60 0.57 -1.49
N SER A 106 -15.95 1.52 -0.80
CA SER A 106 -14.73 2.14 -1.28
C SER A 106 -13.48 1.41 -0.80
N HIS A 107 -13.38 1.11 0.49
CA HIS A 107 -12.20 0.51 1.08
C HIS A 107 -12.16 -1.02 0.94
N GLY A 108 -13.32 -1.68 1.06
CA GLY A 108 -13.40 -3.12 0.95
C GLY A 108 -13.01 -3.65 -0.41
N LEU A 109 -13.35 -2.92 -1.50
CA LEU A 109 -13.02 -3.32 -2.86
C LEU A 109 -11.52 -3.26 -3.12
N GLY A 110 -10.85 -2.18 -2.68
CA GLY A 110 -9.41 -2.04 -2.83
C GLY A 110 -8.66 -3.16 -2.12
N THR A 111 -9.06 -3.48 -0.89
CA THR A 111 -8.45 -4.56 -0.11
C THR A 111 -8.69 -5.92 -0.76
N GLN A 112 -9.89 -6.17 -1.29
CA GLN A 112 -10.22 -7.42 -1.98
C GLN A 112 -9.38 -7.58 -3.25
N ILE A 113 -9.19 -6.51 -4.02
CA ILE A 113 -8.36 -6.52 -5.23
C ILE A 113 -6.92 -6.86 -4.86
N ILE A 114 -6.38 -6.24 -3.83
CA ILE A 114 -5.02 -6.50 -3.37
C ILE A 114 -4.86 -7.98 -3.03
N LYS A 115 -5.72 -8.52 -2.17
CA LYS A 115 -5.66 -9.92 -1.75
C LYS A 115 -5.78 -10.89 -2.91
N LYS A 116 -6.69 -10.61 -3.84
CA LYS A 116 -6.91 -11.45 -5.01
C LYS A 116 -5.67 -11.50 -5.90
N LEU A 117 -5.10 -10.35 -6.22
CA LEU A 117 -3.95 -10.26 -7.11
C LEU A 117 -2.68 -10.82 -6.46
N VAL A 118 -2.49 -10.59 -5.17
CA VAL A 118 -1.36 -11.14 -4.44
C VAL A 118 -1.43 -12.68 -4.45
N LYS A 119 -2.62 -13.24 -4.18
CA LYS A 119 -2.82 -14.68 -4.21
C LYS A 119 -2.59 -15.26 -5.61
N LYS A 120 -3.04 -14.57 -6.65
CA LYS A 120 -2.80 -14.95 -8.05
C LYS A 120 -1.32 -15.09 -8.36
N ASN A 121 -0.47 -14.32 -7.70
CA ASN A 121 0.98 -14.34 -7.87
C ASN A 121 1.69 -15.18 -6.82
N ASN A 122 0.97 -16.08 -6.17
CA ASN A 122 1.48 -17.01 -5.15
C ASN A 122 2.09 -16.29 -3.94
N GLY A 123 1.58 -15.11 -3.63
CA GLY A 123 2.06 -14.30 -2.53
C GLY A 123 1.11 -14.27 -1.34
N THR A 124 1.51 -13.55 -0.32
CA THR A 124 0.73 -13.29 0.88
C THR A 124 0.61 -11.79 1.12
N CYS A 125 -0.49 -11.40 1.73
CA CYS A 125 -0.74 -10.02 2.12
C CYS A 125 -1.16 -10.02 3.58
N ASP A 126 -0.35 -9.42 4.43
CA ASP A 126 -0.59 -9.37 5.87
C ASP A 126 -0.64 -7.93 6.34
N TYR A 127 -1.45 -7.70 7.37
CA TYR A 127 -1.58 -6.41 8.00
C TYR A 127 -1.20 -6.53 9.46
N HIS A 128 -0.42 -5.57 9.96
CA HIS A 128 -0.08 -5.51 11.37
C HIS A 128 0.14 -4.06 11.79
N GLU A 129 0.24 -3.86 13.09
CA GLU A 129 0.53 -2.53 13.65
C GLU A 129 1.81 -2.64 14.47
N GLU A 130 2.65 -1.64 14.33
CA GLU A 130 3.87 -1.53 15.12
C GLU A 130 4.02 -0.08 15.58
N GLY A 131 3.93 0.13 16.91
CA GLY A 131 3.89 1.47 17.45
C GLY A 131 2.67 2.22 16.92
N ASN A 132 2.90 3.38 16.35
CA ASN A 132 1.85 4.23 15.76
C ASN A 132 1.82 4.13 14.24
N MET A 133 2.25 2.99 13.68
CA MET A 133 2.24 2.74 12.25
C MET A 133 1.36 1.53 11.93
N PHE A 134 0.53 1.66 10.92
CA PHE A 134 -0.23 0.57 10.32
C PHE A 134 0.56 0.05 9.12
N CYS A 135 0.77 -1.26 9.08
CA CYS A 135 1.64 -1.88 8.08
C CYS A 135 0.87 -2.82 7.17
N CYS A 136 1.05 -2.65 5.87
CA CYS A 136 0.63 -3.60 4.85
C CYS A 136 1.89 -4.26 4.31
N GLU A 137 1.98 -5.58 4.46
CA GLU A 137 3.15 -6.34 4.02
C GLU A 137 2.74 -7.32 2.93
N ILE A 138 3.37 -7.21 1.77
CA ILE A 138 3.12 -8.07 0.62
C ILE A 138 4.40 -8.84 0.33
N ARG A 139 4.25 -10.16 0.26
CA ARG A 139 5.37 -11.08 0.02
C ARG A 139 5.03 -12.02 -1.14
N TRP A 140 5.96 -12.16 -2.05
CA TRP A 140 5.79 -13.11 -3.16
C TRP A 140 7.11 -13.61 -3.70
#